data_c6c6be7a2296b5296155d2ec36c244b0
#
_entry.id   c6c6be7a2296b5296155d2ec36c244b0
#
_cell.length_a   1.000
_cell.length_b   1.000
_cell.length_c   1.000
_cell.angle_alpha   90.00
_cell.angle_beta   90.00
_cell.angle_gamma   90.00
#
_symmetry.space_group_name_H-M   'P 1'
#
loop_
_entity.id
_entity.type
_entity.pdbx_description
1 polymer ?
#
loop_
_entity_poly.entity_id
_entity_poly.type
_entity_poly.pdbx_seq_one_letter_code
_entity_poly.pdbx_strand_id
1 'polypeptide(L)'
;MMLEDLTLGEFYFEAANILRNSLLLSSLLSNCDAWYNVTKKEISSLESVDETLIRKIFAAHSKTPLELLYLETGNIPIRFILKARRLGYLWYILHEDDDTLLQTVFKAQCDKPVAGDWVNTVKEDLKDIDLDISKA
;
A
#
# COMPACT_ATOMS: atom_id res chain seq x y z
N MET A 1 -34.01 2.62 -20.70
CA MET A 1 -33.89 1.62 -19.62
C MET A 1 -32.51 0.98 -19.54
N MET A 2 -31.99 0.38 -20.59
CA MET A 2 -30.66 -0.27 -20.54
C MET A 2 -29.49 0.71 -20.29
N LEU A 3 -29.55 1.91 -20.87
CA LEU A 3 -28.50 2.93 -20.66
C LEU A 3 -28.50 3.50 -19.25
N GLU A 4 -29.68 3.65 -18.65
CA GLU A 4 -29.78 4.14 -17.25
C GLU A 4 -29.26 3.10 -16.27
N ASP A 5 -29.53 1.80 -16.48
CA ASP A 5 -29.05 0.73 -15.64
C ASP A 5 -27.52 0.59 -15.71
N LEU A 6 -26.92 0.75 -16.90
CA LEU A 6 -25.47 0.75 -17.09
C LEU A 6 -24.82 1.95 -16.39
N THR A 7 -25.43 3.13 -16.51
CA THR A 7 -24.93 4.36 -15.86
C THR A 7 -24.96 4.24 -14.33
N LEU A 8 -26.05 3.67 -13.79
CA LEU A 8 -26.18 3.43 -12.35
C LEU A 8 -25.17 2.40 -11.86
N GLY A 9 -24.93 1.33 -12.65
CA GLY A 9 -23.92 0.33 -12.34
C GLY A 9 -22.50 0.90 -12.29
N GLU A 10 -22.12 1.70 -13.28
CA GLU A 10 -20.83 2.39 -13.32
C GLU A 10 -20.67 3.34 -12.13
N PHE A 11 -21.70 4.12 -11.83
CA PHE A 11 -21.70 5.02 -10.68
C PHE A 11 -21.54 4.25 -9.37
N TYR A 12 -22.19 3.09 -9.23
CA TYR A 12 -22.07 2.25 -8.05
C TYR A 12 -20.63 1.77 -7.85
N PHE A 13 -19.97 1.27 -8.91
CA PHE A 13 -18.61 0.78 -8.83
C PHE A 13 -17.62 1.91 -8.56
N GLU A 14 -17.77 3.05 -9.18
CA GLU A 14 -16.96 4.23 -8.91
C GLU A 14 -17.09 4.69 -7.46
N ALA A 15 -18.32 4.81 -6.97
CA ALA A 15 -18.57 5.20 -5.57
C ALA A 15 -17.98 4.18 -4.60
N ALA A 16 -18.12 2.88 -4.89
CA ALA A 16 -17.55 1.83 -4.05
C ALA A 16 -16.02 1.88 -4.03
N ASN A 17 -15.37 2.14 -5.16
CA ASN A 17 -13.91 2.31 -5.22
C ASN A 17 -13.45 3.55 -4.46
N ILE A 18 -14.17 4.65 -4.55
CA ILE A 18 -13.87 5.87 -3.79
C ILE A 18 -13.97 5.58 -2.28
N LEU A 19 -15.02 4.86 -1.86
CA LEU A 19 -15.19 4.48 -0.46
C LEU A 19 -14.07 3.54 0.01
N ARG A 20 -13.68 2.56 -0.82
CA ARG A 20 -12.54 1.69 -0.51
C ARG A 20 -11.27 2.51 -0.28
N ASN A 21 -10.94 3.38 -1.21
CA ASN A 21 -9.69 4.13 -1.16
C ASN A 21 -9.70 5.19 -0.05
N SER A 22 -10.82 5.86 0.19
CA SER A 22 -10.87 6.96 1.15
C SER A 22 -11.19 6.52 2.58
N LEU A 23 -12.02 5.50 2.77
CA LEU A 23 -12.41 5.04 4.10
C LEU A 23 -11.69 3.77 4.54
N LEU A 24 -11.74 2.71 3.73
CA LEU A 24 -11.15 1.43 4.11
C LEU A 24 -9.63 1.53 4.20
N LEU A 25 -8.98 1.98 3.15
CA LEU A 25 -7.52 2.06 3.11
C LEU A 25 -6.97 3.10 4.09
N SER A 26 -7.63 4.24 4.26
CA SER A 26 -7.17 5.24 5.22
C SER A 26 -7.27 4.78 6.65
N SER A 27 -8.30 3.98 7.00
CA SER A 27 -8.43 3.39 8.33
C SER A 27 -7.48 2.22 8.54
N LEU A 28 -7.40 1.32 7.56
CA LEU A 28 -6.62 0.08 7.64
C LEU A 28 -5.12 0.34 7.57
N LEU A 29 -4.70 1.29 6.75
CA LEU A 29 -3.31 1.60 6.47
C LEU A 29 -2.87 2.93 7.10
N SER A 30 -3.55 3.37 8.16
CA SER A 30 -3.17 4.58 8.89
C SER A 30 -1.72 4.47 9.39
N ASN A 31 -0.90 5.46 9.04
CA ASN A 31 0.54 5.52 9.40
C ASN A 31 1.36 4.32 8.90
N CYS A 32 0.92 3.64 7.85
CA CYS A 32 1.61 2.44 7.34
C CYS A 32 3.00 2.73 6.78
N ASP A 33 3.27 3.96 6.39
CA ASP A 33 4.59 4.41 5.93
C ASP A 33 5.66 4.26 7.01
N ALA A 34 5.29 4.32 8.30
CA ALA A 34 6.20 4.09 9.42
C ALA A 34 6.29 2.62 9.84
N TRP A 35 5.50 1.73 9.29
CA TRP A 35 5.50 0.32 9.67
C TRP A 35 6.76 -0.39 9.19
N TYR A 36 7.28 -1.26 10.03
CA TYR A 36 8.46 -2.08 9.73
C TYR A 36 8.24 -3.50 10.26
N ASN A 37 9.03 -4.44 9.76
CA ASN A 37 9.01 -5.83 10.19
C ASN A 37 7.60 -6.47 10.09
N VAL A 38 6.84 -6.10 9.07
CA VAL A 38 5.50 -6.65 8.83
C VAL A 38 5.66 -8.03 8.20
N THR A 39 5.07 -9.04 8.84
CA THR A 39 5.15 -10.42 8.37
C THR A 39 4.23 -10.66 7.17
N LYS A 40 4.52 -11.70 6.39
CA LYS A 40 3.65 -12.12 5.29
C LYS A 40 2.24 -12.46 5.78
N LYS A 41 2.11 -13.02 6.97
CA LYS A 41 0.82 -13.36 7.58
C LYS A 41 0.00 -12.10 7.88
N GLU A 42 0.65 -11.06 8.39
CA GLU A 42 0.00 -9.78 8.67
C GLU A 42 -0.49 -9.11 7.39
N ILE A 43 0.35 -9.11 6.34
CA ILE A 43 -0.02 -8.59 5.02
C ILE A 43 -1.19 -9.39 4.44
N SER A 44 -1.16 -10.71 4.55
CA SER A 44 -2.26 -11.57 4.10
C SER A 44 -3.57 -11.28 4.82
N SER A 45 -3.51 -10.97 6.12
CA SER A 45 -4.68 -10.59 6.90
C SER A 45 -5.28 -9.27 6.41
N LEU A 46 -4.43 -8.28 6.12
CA LEU A 46 -4.87 -7.00 5.55
C LEU A 46 -5.49 -7.19 4.16
N GLU A 47 -4.83 -7.96 3.30
CA GLU A 47 -5.31 -8.24 1.95
C GLU A 47 -6.61 -9.04 1.96
N SER A 48 -6.83 -9.89 2.95
CA SER A 48 -8.07 -10.66 3.12
C SER A 48 -9.28 -9.76 3.33
N VAL A 49 -9.14 -8.70 4.11
CA VAL A 49 -10.21 -7.71 4.31
C VAL A 49 -10.55 -7.00 3.00
N ASP A 50 -9.52 -6.57 2.28
CA ASP A 50 -9.69 -5.90 1.00
C ASP A 50 -10.29 -6.82 -0.06
N GLU A 51 -9.82 -8.06 -0.14
CA GLU A 51 -10.35 -9.09 -1.03
C GLU A 51 -11.84 -9.33 -0.78
N THR A 52 -12.25 -9.45 0.48
CA THR A 52 -13.64 -9.65 0.85
C THR A 52 -14.51 -8.51 0.34
N LEU A 53 -14.06 -7.27 0.50
CA LEU A 53 -14.78 -6.10 0.02
C LEU A 53 -14.88 -6.09 -1.52
N ILE A 54 -13.79 -6.32 -2.22
CA ILE A 54 -13.76 -6.31 -3.68
C ILE A 54 -14.69 -7.38 -4.25
N ARG A 55 -14.68 -8.59 -3.70
CA ARG A 55 -15.56 -9.67 -4.13
C ARG A 55 -17.02 -9.34 -3.90
N LYS A 56 -17.36 -8.65 -2.81
CA LYS A 56 -18.74 -8.20 -2.54
C LYS A 56 -19.19 -7.11 -3.51
N ILE A 57 -18.32 -6.15 -3.81
CA ILE A 57 -18.62 -5.06 -4.75
C ILE A 57 -18.97 -5.61 -6.13
N PHE A 58 -18.20 -6.58 -6.61
CA PHE A 58 -18.40 -7.17 -7.94
C PHE A 58 -19.31 -8.40 -7.92
N ALA A 59 -19.86 -8.79 -6.75
CA ALA A 59 -20.61 -10.03 -6.60
C ALA A 59 -19.88 -11.22 -7.24
N ALA A 60 -18.55 -11.23 -7.11
CA ALA A 60 -17.69 -12.21 -7.76
C ALA A 60 -17.76 -13.55 -7.05
N HIS A 61 -17.70 -14.63 -7.84
CA HIS A 61 -17.63 -15.97 -7.31
C HIS A 61 -16.31 -16.18 -6.57
N SER A 62 -16.32 -17.01 -5.51
CA SER A 62 -15.13 -17.30 -4.70
C SER A 62 -13.96 -17.91 -5.50
N LYS A 63 -14.25 -18.52 -6.65
CA LYS A 63 -13.25 -19.12 -7.55
C LYS A 63 -12.68 -18.14 -8.58
N THR A 64 -13.22 -16.92 -8.67
CA THR A 64 -12.69 -15.91 -9.59
C THR A 64 -11.29 -15.49 -9.14
N PRO A 65 -10.26 -15.50 -10.03
CA PRO A 65 -8.93 -15.10 -9.65
C PRO A 65 -8.89 -13.68 -9.12
N LEU A 66 -8.22 -13.48 -7.98
CA LEU A 66 -8.12 -12.18 -7.33
C LEU A 66 -7.38 -11.16 -8.19
N GLU A 67 -6.33 -11.60 -8.89
CA GLU A 67 -5.57 -10.75 -9.81
C GLU A 67 -6.46 -10.14 -10.89
N LEU A 68 -7.41 -10.91 -11.40
CA LEU A 68 -8.37 -10.42 -12.39
C LEU A 68 -9.26 -9.32 -11.81
N LEU A 69 -9.71 -9.47 -10.58
CA LEU A 69 -10.52 -8.47 -9.89
C LEU A 69 -9.76 -7.18 -9.67
N TYR A 70 -8.49 -7.24 -9.27
CA TYR A 70 -7.65 -6.06 -9.14
C TYR A 70 -7.42 -5.37 -10.48
N LEU A 71 -7.19 -6.13 -11.54
CA LEU A 71 -7.02 -5.60 -12.88
C LEU A 71 -8.28 -4.90 -13.38
N GLU A 72 -9.45 -5.53 -13.23
CA GLU A 72 -10.73 -4.97 -13.65
C GLU A 72 -11.13 -3.71 -12.89
N THR A 73 -10.81 -3.66 -11.59
CA THR A 73 -11.14 -2.50 -10.75
C THR A 73 -10.11 -1.36 -10.86
N GLY A 74 -8.94 -1.64 -11.43
CA GLY A 74 -7.84 -0.70 -11.44
C GLY A 74 -7.23 -0.47 -10.06
N ASN A 75 -7.52 -1.33 -9.08
CA ASN A 75 -7.00 -1.22 -7.73
C ASN A 75 -5.63 -1.88 -7.61
N ILE A 76 -4.84 -1.39 -6.66
CA ILE A 76 -3.51 -1.91 -6.37
C ILE A 76 -3.59 -2.77 -5.12
N PRO A 77 -3.01 -4.01 -5.11
CA PRO A 77 -2.95 -4.81 -3.89
C PRO A 77 -2.24 -4.10 -2.74
N ILE A 78 -2.68 -4.36 -1.51
CA ILE A 78 -2.16 -3.70 -0.30
C ILE A 78 -0.65 -3.86 -0.16
N ARG A 79 -0.09 -5.03 -0.48
CA ARG A 79 1.37 -5.26 -0.39
C ARG A 79 2.19 -4.25 -1.20
N PHE A 80 1.69 -3.84 -2.37
CA PHE A 80 2.36 -2.84 -3.21
C PHE A 80 2.10 -1.42 -2.70
N ILE A 81 0.92 -1.15 -2.16
CA ILE A 81 0.60 0.14 -1.53
C ILE A 81 1.53 0.40 -0.35
N LEU A 82 1.78 -0.61 0.50
CA LEU A 82 2.70 -0.49 1.64
C LEU A 82 4.11 -0.14 1.18
N LYS A 83 4.62 -0.82 0.17
CA LYS A 83 5.95 -0.54 -0.39
C LYS A 83 6.02 0.87 -0.97
N ALA A 84 5.02 1.27 -1.74
CA ALA A 84 4.98 2.60 -2.35
C ALA A 84 4.95 3.70 -1.30
N ARG A 85 4.19 3.53 -0.22
CA ARG A 85 4.11 4.52 0.87
C ARG A 85 5.41 4.61 1.65
N ARG A 86 6.08 3.49 1.92
CA ARG A 86 7.40 3.52 2.57
C ARG A 86 8.43 4.24 1.71
N LEU A 87 8.45 3.98 0.41
CA LEU A 87 9.36 4.65 -0.52
C LEU A 87 9.06 6.14 -0.63
N GLY A 88 7.77 6.53 -0.64
CA GLY A 88 7.36 7.93 -0.60
C GLY A 88 7.82 8.63 0.67
N TYR A 89 7.75 7.95 1.82
CA TYR A 89 8.22 8.48 3.09
C TYR A 89 9.74 8.61 3.10
N LEU A 90 10.47 7.67 2.51
CA LEU A 90 11.92 7.78 2.32
C LEU A 90 12.28 9.05 1.52
N TRP A 91 11.56 9.28 0.43
CA TRP A 91 11.76 10.49 -0.37
C TRP A 91 11.56 11.75 0.47
N TYR A 92 10.49 11.77 1.27
CA TYR A 92 10.21 12.88 2.20
C TYR A 92 11.35 13.08 3.19
N ILE A 93 11.86 12.01 3.81
CA ILE A 93 12.97 12.07 4.77
C ILE A 93 14.23 12.65 4.11
N LEU A 94 14.56 12.19 2.90
CA LEU A 94 15.77 12.61 2.18
C LEU A 94 15.72 14.09 1.80
N HIS A 95 14.53 14.68 1.66
CA HIS A 95 14.34 16.09 1.30
C HIS A 95 14.08 16.99 2.51
N GLU A 96 14.08 16.44 3.73
CA GLU A 96 13.95 17.22 4.96
C GLU A 96 15.29 17.88 5.34
N ASP A 97 15.22 18.96 6.14
CA ASP A 97 16.39 19.62 6.66
C ASP A 97 17.21 18.72 7.59
N ASP A 98 18.54 18.86 7.55
CA ASP A 98 19.47 18.01 8.31
C ASP A 98 19.31 18.10 9.84
N ASP A 99 18.70 19.17 10.33
CA ASP A 99 18.55 19.43 11.77
C ASP A 99 17.28 18.84 12.37
N THR A 100 16.44 18.17 11.57
CA THR A 100 15.20 17.59 12.09
C THR A 100 15.46 16.30 12.85
N LEU A 101 14.60 15.99 13.84
CA LEU A 101 14.64 14.74 14.56
C LEU A 101 14.53 13.54 13.63
N LEU A 102 13.67 13.65 12.61
CA LEU A 102 13.45 12.60 11.62
C LEU A 102 14.74 12.25 10.88
N GLN A 103 15.49 13.24 10.42
CA GLN A 103 16.80 13.04 9.76
C GLN A 103 17.82 12.42 10.72
N THR A 104 17.83 12.85 11.97
CA THR A 104 18.73 12.31 12.98
C THR A 104 18.47 10.83 13.21
N VAL A 105 17.22 10.43 13.37
CA VAL A 105 16.82 9.02 13.55
C VAL A 105 17.17 8.20 12.31
N PHE A 106 16.88 8.72 11.14
CA PHE A 106 17.20 8.05 9.88
C PHE A 106 18.71 7.79 9.73
N LYS A 107 19.53 8.80 9.99
CA LYS A 107 21.00 8.67 9.92
C LYS A 107 21.51 7.65 10.96
N ALA A 108 20.94 7.64 12.15
CA ALA A 108 21.31 6.69 13.19
C ALA A 108 21.01 5.24 12.77
N GLN A 109 19.87 5.00 12.13
CA GLN A 109 19.54 3.67 11.63
C GLN A 109 20.41 3.26 10.44
N CYS A 110 20.83 4.19 9.61
CA CYS A 110 21.77 3.92 8.52
C CYS A 110 23.16 3.54 9.03
N ASP A 111 23.63 4.22 10.08
CA ASP A 111 24.96 4.00 10.66
C ASP A 111 25.05 2.69 11.45
N LYS A 112 23.97 2.33 12.14
CA LYS A 112 23.91 1.11 12.96
C LYS A 112 22.66 0.30 12.58
N PRO A 113 22.68 -0.40 11.43
CA PRO A 113 21.52 -1.14 10.99
C PRO A 113 21.21 -2.32 11.92
N VAL A 114 19.93 -2.44 12.28
CA VAL A 114 19.41 -3.56 13.08
C VAL A 114 18.47 -4.35 12.19
N ALA A 115 18.59 -5.68 12.24
CA ALA A 115 17.72 -6.56 11.45
C ALA A 115 16.26 -6.30 11.77
N GLY A 116 15.45 -6.06 10.73
CA GLY A 116 14.02 -5.81 10.87
C GLY A 116 13.63 -4.37 11.19
N ASP A 117 14.56 -3.43 11.22
CA ASP A 117 14.20 -2.02 11.41
C ASP A 117 13.63 -1.39 10.13
N TRP A 118 13.14 -0.15 10.22
CA TRP A 118 12.49 0.53 9.10
C TRP A 118 13.44 0.72 7.92
N VAL A 119 14.69 1.11 8.17
CA VAL A 119 15.69 1.34 7.12
C VAL A 119 16.00 0.05 6.37
N ASN A 120 16.15 -1.07 7.08
CA ASN A 120 16.37 -2.36 6.43
C ASN A 120 15.17 -2.78 5.57
N THR A 121 13.95 -2.53 6.05
CA THR A 121 12.73 -2.80 5.29
C THR A 121 12.70 -1.99 3.98
N VAL A 122 13.07 -0.70 4.05
CA VAL A 122 13.13 0.16 2.87
C VAL A 122 14.23 -0.27 1.91
N LYS A 123 15.38 -0.71 2.41
CA LYS A 123 16.45 -1.25 1.57
C LYS A 123 16.00 -2.48 0.78
N GLU A 124 15.22 -3.36 1.41
CA GLU A 124 14.63 -4.51 0.73
C GLU A 124 13.63 -4.08 -0.36
N ASP A 125 12.79 -3.10 -0.06
CA ASP A 125 11.84 -2.53 -1.04
C ASP A 125 12.58 -1.95 -2.25
N LEU A 126 13.70 -1.26 -2.03
CA LEU A 126 14.52 -0.69 -3.09
C LEU A 126 15.20 -1.78 -3.94
N LYS A 127 15.64 -2.87 -3.33
CA LYS A 127 16.21 -4.01 -4.05
C LYS A 127 15.21 -4.63 -5.02
N ASP A 128 13.94 -4.68 -4.64
CA ASP A 128 12.87 -5.21 -5.48
C ASP A 128 12.72 -4.44 -6.80
N ILE A 129 13.17 -3.19 -6.84
CA ILE A 129 13.14 -2.34 -8.05
C ILE A 129 14.55 -1.96 -8.54
N ASP A 130 15.57 -2.73 -8.13
CA ASP A 130 16.97 -2.56 -8.53
C ASP A 130 17.56 -1.18 -8.20
N LEU A 131 17.14 -0.56 -7.10
CA LEU A 131 17.69 0.70 -6.61
C LEU A 131 18.43 0.52 -5.29
N ASP A 132 19.32 1.47 -4.97
CA ASP A 132 20.07 1.51 -3.73
C ASP A 132 19.94 2.91 -3.10
N ILE A 133 19.89 2.99 -1.77
CA ILE A 133 19.84 4.25 -1.03
C ILE A 133 21.02 5.16 -1.37
N SER A 134 22.20 4.59 -1.61
CA SER A 134 23.39 5.36 -1.97
C SER A 134 23.24 6.11 -3.30
N LYS A 135 22.27 5.71 -4.14
CA LYS A 135 22.00 6.33 -5.44
C LYS A 135 20.77 7.26 -5.40
N ALA A 136 20.09 7.29 -4.28
CA ALA A 136 18.97 8.18 -4.08
C ALA A 136 19.46 9.53 -3.54
#